data_8e69641760c7b23d71ad889169c9397c
#
_entry.id   8e69641760c7b23d71ad889169c9397c
#
_cell.length_a   1.000
_cell.length_b   1.000
_cell.length_c   1.000
_cell.angle_alpha   90.00
_cell.angle_beta   90.00
_cell.angle_gamma   90.00
#
_symmetry.space_group_name_H-M   'P 1'
#
loop_
_entity.id
_entity.type
_entity.pdbx_description
1 polymer ?
#
loop_
_entity_poly.entity_id
_entity_poly.type
_entity_poly.pdbx_seq_one_letter_code
_entity_poly.pdbx_strand_id
1 'polypeptide(L)' 'MKVGSLVKVYHFSHTAREKLMQQGERRPDLKRQGIDAHYVGLVVATSDNDPKHRRVLRCVDGEWEDYNVNRLEVIA' A
#
# COMPACT_ATOMS: atom_id res chain seq x y z
N MET A 1 -8.86 -8.95 3.83
CA MET A 1 -7.39 -9.11 3.84
C MET A 1 -7.01 -9.97 5.01
N LYS A 2 -6.49 -11.13 4.74
CA LYS A 2 -6.21 -12.18 5.73
C LYS A 2 -4.72 -12.40 5.88
N VAL A 3 -4.31 -13.02 6.99
CA VAL A 3 -2.95 -13.58 7.13
C VAL A 3 -2.70 -14.55 5.99
N GLY A 4 -1.55 -14.43 5.34
CA GLY A 4 -1.20 -15.19 4.15
C GLY A 4 -1.54 -14.54 2.82
N SER A 5 -2.29 -13.41 2.82
CA SER A 5 -2.56 -12.67 1.59
C SER A 5 -1.32 -11.99 1.06
N LEU A 6 -1.10 -12.09 -0.26
CA LEU A 6 -0.12 -11.26 -0.95
C LEU A 6 -0.75 -9.92 -1.28
N VAL A 7 -0.03 -8.86 -1.03
CA VAL A 7 -0.52 -7.50 -1.20
C VAL A 7 0.50 -6.62 -1.90
N LYS A 8 0.01 -5.61 -2.62
CA LYS A 8 0.81 -4.46 -3.02
C LYS A 8 0.81 -3.46 -1.87
N VAL A 9 1.98 -2.98 -1.49
CA VAL A 9 2.14 -1.93 -0.49
C VAL A 9 2.53 -0.66 -1.22
N TYR A 10 1.60 0.28 -1.31
CA TYR A 10 1.82 1.55 -2.00
C TYR A 10 2.52 2.56 -1.09
N HIS A 11 3.36 3.40 -1.67
CA HIS A 11 3.98 4.51 -0.95
C HIS A 11 2.95 5.55 -0.49
N PHE A 12 1.89 5.72 -1.28
CA PHE A 12 0.80 6.64 -0.98
C PHE A 12 -0.50 5.89 -0.70
N SER A 13 -1.32 6.43 0.21
CA SER A 13 -2.65 5.90 0.45
C SER A 13 -3.54 6.04 -0.79
N HIS A 14 -4.62 5.27 -0.84
CA HIS A 14 -5.59 5.33 -1.95
C HIS A 14 -6.10 6.77 -2.16
N THR A 15 -6.46 7.45 -1.08
CA THR A 15 -6.95 8.84 -1.15
C THR A 15 -5.88 9.79 -1.69
N ALA A 16 -4.64 9.65 -1.23
CA ALA A 16 -3.54 10.48 -1.70
C ALA A 16 -3.25 10.23 -3.19
N ARG A 17 -3.30 8.96 -3.62
CA ARG A 17 -3.11 8.61 -5.04
C ARG A 17 -4.19 9.24 -5.92
N GLU A 18 -5.44 9.20 -5.51
CA GLU A 18 -6.53 9.84 -6.25
C GLU A 18 -6.32 11.34 -6.41
N LYS A 19 -5.93 12.02 -5.34
CA LYS A 19 -5.65 13.46 -5.38
C LYS A 19 -4.47 13.76 -6.31
N LEU A 20 -3.40 12.97 -6.25
CA LEU A 20 -2.24 13.16 -7.10
C LEU A 20 -2.56 12.89 -8.58
N MET A 21 -3.41 11.90 -8.86
CA MET A 21 -3.86 11.64 -10.23
C MET A 21 -4.68 12.79 -10.79
N GLN A 22 -5.57 13.38 -10.00
CA GLN A 22 -6.35 14.55 -10.39
C GLN A 22 -5.44 15.75 -10.67
N GLN A 23 -4.45 15.98 -9.81
CA GLN A 23 -3.45 17.02 -10.03
C GLN A 23 -2.59 16.72 -11.25
N GLY A 24 -2.27 15.45 -11.49
CA GLY A 24 -1.46 15.01 -12.62
C GLY A 24 -2.10 15.27 -13.99
N GLU A 25 -3.41 15.37 -14.08
CA GLU A 25 -4.11 15.80 -15.29
C GLU A 25 -3.77 17.25 -15.67
N ARG A 26 -3.53 18.09 -14.65
CA ARG A 26 -3.15 19.49 -14.82
C ARG A 26 -1.65 19.70 -14.79
N ARG A 27 -0.91 18.78 -14.18
CA ARG A 27 0.52 18.83 -13.96
C ARG A 27 1.15 17.47 -14.28
N PRO A 28 1.45 17.20 -15.56
CA PRO A 28 1.97 15.88 -15.98
C PRO A 28 3.26 15.46 -15.27
N ASP A 29 4.05 16.41 -14.76
CA ASP A 29 5.26 16.15 -14.00
C ASP A 29 4.97 15.31 -12.73
N LEU A 30 3.82 15.48 -12.10
CA LEU A 30 3.44 14.73 -10.90
C LEU A 30 3.21 13.25 -11.18
N LYS A 31 2.77 12.88 -12.37
CA LYS A 31 2.59 11.48 -12.77
C LYS A 31 3.92 10.72 -12.84
N ARG A 32 5.02 11.43 -13.07
CA ARG A 32 6.35 10.84 -13.16
C ARG A 32 6.96 10.51 -11.80
N GLN A 33 6.33 10.93 -10.70
CA GLN A 33 6.85 10.73 -9.35
C GLN A 33 6.49 9.37 -8.74
N GLY A 34 5.96 8.45 -9.56
CA GLY A 34 5.66 7.10 -9.10
C GLY A 34 4.47 7.05 -8.14
N ILE A 35 3.37 7.69 -8.50
CA ILE A 35 2.13 7.70 -7.70
C ILE A 35 1.70 6.28 -7.35
N ASP A 36 1.85 5.33 -8.29
CA ASP A 36 1.49 3.93 -8.12
C ASP A 36 2.68 3.05 -7.71
N ALA A 37 3.78 3.66 -7.30
CA ALA A 37 4.93 2.92 -6.84
C ALA A 37 4.57 2.05 -5.64
N HIS A 38 4.94 0.78 -5.70
CA HIS A 38 4.62 -0.18 -4.66
C HIS A 38 5.67 -1.28 -4.61
N TYR A 39 5.65 -2.03 -3.54
CA TYR A 39 6.36 -3.30 -3.44
C TYR A 39 5.40 -4.38 -2.94
N VAL A 40 5.79 -5.63 -3.12
CA VAL A 40 4.96 -6.78 -2.72
C VAL A 40 5.30 -7.16 -1.29
N GLY A 41 4.27 -7.51 -0.53
CA GLY A 41 4.41 -8.01 0.83
C GLY A 41 3.44 -9.13 1.14
N LEU A 42 3.68 -9.78 2.27
CA LEU A 42 2.84 -10.84 2.79
C LEU A 42 2.21 -10.39 4.10
N VAL A 43 0.91 -10.48 4.22
CA VAL A 43 0.22 -10.19 5.49
C VAL A 43 0.55 -11.29 6.48
N VAL A 44 1.23 -10.95 7.56
CA VAL A 44 1.69 -11.92 8.57
C VAL A 44 0.93 -11.83 9.88
N ALA A 45 0.23 -10.73 10.15
CA ALA A 45 -0.60 -10.57 11.33
C ALA A 45 -1.72 -9.58 11.11
N THR A 46 -2.83 -9.84 11.78
CA THR A 46 -3.99 -8.95 11.86
C THR A 46 -4.38 -8.81 13.32
N SER A 47 -5.11 -7.75 13.67
CA SER A 47 -5.63 -7.57 15.02
C SER A 47 -7.08 -7.16 14.98
N ASP A 48 -7.92 -7.83 15.74
CA ASP A 48 -9.34 -7.47 15.87
C ASP A 48 -9.52 -6.11 16.54
N ASN A 49 -8.54 -5.68 17.33
CA ASN A 49 -8.55 -4.39 18.01
C ASN A 49 -8.12 -3.24 17.08
N ASP A 50 -7.54 -3.56 15.95
CA ASP A 50 -7.05 -2.56 14.99
C ASP A 50 -7.37 -3.00 13.55
N PRO A 51 -8.62 -2.81 13.10
CA PRO A 51 -9.02 -3.24 11.76
C PRO A 51 -8.42 -2.38 10.64
N LYS A 52 -7.81 -1.25 10.99
CA LYS A 52 -7.26 -0.31 10.00
C LYS A 52 -5.81 -0.63 9.62
N HIS A 53 -5.13 -1.48 10.37
CA HIS A 53 -3.73 -1.82 10.12
C HIS A 53 -3.55 -3.32 9.95
N ARG A 54 -2.52 -3.66 9.16
CA ARG A 54 -2.06 -5.03 8.96
C ARG A 54 -0.56 -5.06 9.05
N ARG A 55 -0.03 -6.09 9.70
CA ARG A 55 1.40 -6.32 9.71
C ARG A 55 1.79 -7.04 8.43
N VAL A 56 2.70 -6.43 7.68
CA VAL A 56 3.13 -6.92 6.37
C VAL A 56 4.63 -7.14 6.38
N LEU A 57 5.05 -8.35 5.99
CA LEU A 57 6.44 -8.67 5.71
C LEU A 57 6.74 -8.25 4.27
N ARG A 58 7.66 -7.31 4.10
CA ARG A 58 8.05 -6.84 2.77
C ARG A 58 8.94 -7.86 2.09
N CYS A 59 8.57 -8.28 0.89
CA CYS A 59 9.38 -9.24 0.12
C CYS A 59 10.71 -8.63 -0.35
N VAL A 60 10.79 -7.31 -0.46
CA VAL A 60 11.96 -6.61 -1.00
C VAL A 60 13.18 -6.67 -0.06
N ASP A 61 12.96 -6.61 1.26
CA ASP A 61 14.04 -6.56 2.25
C ASP A 61 13.86 -7.52 3.43
N GLY A 62 12.73 -8.24 3.50
CA GLY A 62 12.43 -9.15 4.59
C GLY A 62 12.08 -8.47 5.91
N GLU A 63 11.90 -7.16 5.91
CA GLU A 63 11.48 -6.41 7.08
C GLU A 63 9.95 -6.36 7.16
N TRP A 64 9.44 -6.17 8.37
CA TRP A 64 7.99 -6.05 8.57
C TRP A 64 7.65 -4.70 9.19
N GLU A 65 6.46 -4.20 8.84
CA GLU A 65 5.87 -2.99 9.42
C GLU A 65 4.36 -3.12 9.46
N ASP A 66 3.73 -2.29 10.30
CA ASP A 66 2.29 -2.15 10.30
C ASP A 66 1.89 -1.06 9.29
N TYR A 67 1.00 -1.42 8.36
CA TYR A 67 0.52 -0.51 7.33
C TYR A 67 -0.97 -0.30 7.45
N ASN A 68 -1.42 0.92 7.20
CA ASN A 68 -2.84 1.20 7.07
C ASN A 68 -3.39 0.48 5.82
N VAL A 69 -4.57 -0.12 5.95
CA VAL A 69 -5.19 -0.90 4.86
C VAL A 69 -5.42 -0.09 3.60
N ASN A 70 -5.52 1.25 3.68
CA ASN A 70 -5.69 2.09 2.51
C ASN A 70 -4.41 2.22 1.65
N ARG A 71 -3.29 1.68 2.12
CA ARG A 71 -2.05 1.56 1.35
C ARG A 71 -1.84 0.16 0.79
N LEU A 72 -2.77 -0.75 1.02
CA LEU A 72 -2.64 -2.17 0.67
C LEU A 72 -3.68 -2.54 -0.37
N GLU A 73 -3.29 -3.39 -1.32
CA GLU A 73 -4.18 -3.98 -2.30
C GLU A 73 -3.87 -5.46 -2.42
N VAL A 74 -4.88 -6.30 -2.25
CA VAL A 74 -4.73 -7.76 -2.32
C VAL A 74 -4.43 -8.18 -3.76
N ILE A 75 -3.38 -8.98 -3.95
CA ILE A 75 -3.04 -9.57 -5.23
C ILE A 75 -3.54 -11.02 -5.27
N ALA A 76 -3.33 -11.73 -4.18
CA ALA A 76 -3.68 -13.15 -4.08
C ALA A 76 -3.98 -13.59 -2.64
#